data_81a14edd2854be2614c2862b1356ce7a
#
_entry.id   81a14edd2854be2614c2862b1356ce7a
#
_cell.length_a   1.000
_cell.length_b   1.000
_cell.length_c   1.000
_cell.angle_alpha   90.00
_cell.angle_beta   90.00
_cell.angle_gamma   90.00
#
_symmetry.space_group_name_H-M   'P 1'
#
loop_
_entity.id
_entity.type
_entity.pdbx_description
1 polymer ?
#
loop_
_entity_poly.entity_id
_entity_poly.type
_entity_poly.pdbx_seq_one_letter_code
_entity_poly.pdbx_strand_id
1 'polypeptide(L)'
;MATADDPLSSLDALAEAPRIRSKKLAGGVATIVADAGGLDKAGQKALEETLRAAALAVAGVDEARIALTAAQVARTVIAIGSGKGGVGKSTLSANLAIALARAGKKVGLIDADVYGPSQPTLLGSDAKATAKDDRLVPVAAHGIKFLSLGQLVSPGHALAWRGPMATGALMKLVEADWGDAELLIVDMPPGTGDVQLTLIQKARPAGAVIVSTPQDLSLIDARRAIDLFRKTSVPVLGVVENMAGYACPHCGEVSDPFGSGGVEAAAAELGVAFLGRLPLSLALREASDAGTPLAAGEGAESEAFAALARKLLAALDIAAA
;
A
#
# COMPACT_ATOMS: atom_id res chain seq x y z
N MET A 1 -14.77 1.40 -49.00
CA MET A 1 -14.41 0.02 -48.57
C MET A 1 -15.44 -0.35 -47.53
N ALA A 2 -16.31 -1.32 -47.84
CA ALA A 2 -17.33 -1.80 -46.91
C ALA A 2 -16.65 -2.43 -45.72
N THR A 3 -17.00 -1.99 -44.53
CA THR A 3 -16.64 -2.64 -43.27
C THR A 3 -17.25 -4.04 -43.31
N ALA A 4 -16.40 -5.09 -43.27
CA ALA A 4 -16.86 -6.45 -43.11
C ALA A 4 -17.78 -6.50 -41.88
N ASP A 5 -19.02 -6.95 -42.08
CA ASP A 5 -19.98 -7.14 -40.98
C ASP A 5 -19.30 -8.01 -39.91
N ASP A 6 -19.14 -7.47 -38.72
CA ASP A 6 -18.61 -8.26 -37.57
C ASP A 6 -19.65 -9.36 -37.27
N PRO A 7 -19.31 -10.64 -37.46
CA PRO A 7 -20.26 -11.74 -37.23
C PRO A 7 -20.77 -11.81 -35.80
N LEU A 8 -20.06 -11.18 -34.85
CA LEU A 8 -20.44 -11.09 -33.45
C LEU A 8 -21.09 -9.75 -33.08
N SER A 9 -21.57 -8.97 -34.06
CA SER A 9 -22.21 -7.67 -33.82
C SER A 9 -23.46 -7.74 -32.93
N SER A 10 -24.17 -8.87 -32.91
CA SER A 10 -25.32 -9.06 -32.02
C SER A 10 -24.99 -8.97 -30.56
N LEU A 11 -23.72 -9.22 -30.16
CA LEU A 11 -23.25 -9.06 -28.78
C LEU A 11 -23.21 -7.59 -28.32
N ASP A 12 -23.20 -6.64 -29.25
CA ASP A 12 -23.18 -5.20 -28.91
C ASP A 12 -24.55 -4.69 -28.42
N ALA A 13 -25.60 -5.50 -28.58
CA ALA A 13 -26.93 -5.23 -28.05
C ALA A 13 -27.16 -5.72 -26.62
N LEU A 14 -26.22 -6.47 -26.05
CA LEU A 14 -26.32 -6.95 -24.68
C LEU A 14 -26.14 -5.83 -23.65
N ALA A 15 -26.77 -5.97 -22.48
CA ALA A 15 -26.52 -5.09 -21.34
C ALA A 15 -25.04 -5.13 -20.88
N GLU A 16 -24.37 -6.26 -21.10
CA GLU A 16 -22.97 -6.50 -20.79
C GLU A 16 -22.00 -6.01 -21.88
N ALA A 17 -22.47 -5.54 -23.03
CA ALA A 17 -21.65 -5.05 -24.13
C ALA A 17 -20.56 -4.05 -23.72
N PRO A 18 -20.81 -3.09 -22.80
CA PRO A 18 -19.76 -2.16 -22.35
C PRO A 18 -18.59 -2.84 -21.64
N ARG A 19 -18.77 -4.08 -21.21
CA ARG A 19 -17.71 -4.90 -20.58
C ARG A 19 -16.87 -5.68 -21.59
N ILE A 20 -17.33 -5.82 -22.86
CA ILE A 20 -16.58 -6.54 -23.89
C ILE A 20 -15.41 -5.68 -24.35
N ARG A 21 -14.19 -6.17 -24.15
CA ARG A 21 -12.94 -5.52 -24.56
C ARG A 21 -12.51 -5.92 -25.97
N SER A 22 -12.72 -7.16 -26.31
CA SER A 22 -12.52 -7.66 -27.68
C SER A 22 -13.37 -8.88 -27.95
N LYS A 23 -13.73 -9.08 -29.21
CA LYS A 23 -14.46 -10.24 -29.71
C LYS A 23 -13.89 -10.64 -31.05
N LYS A 24 -13.75 -11.95 -31.32
CA LYS A 24 -13.21 -12.49 -32.57
C LYS A 24 -13.85 -13.84 -32.86
N LEU A 25 -14.26 -14.06 -34.10
CA LEU A 25 -14.68 -15.35 -34.62
C LEU A 25 -13.62 -15.90 -35.59
N ALA A 26 -13.15 -17.12 -35.32
CA ALA A 26 -12.20 -17.79 -36.20
C ALA A 26 -12.44 -19.31 -36.17
N GLY A 27 -12.67 -19.92 -37.32
CA GLY A 27 -12.85 -21.38 -37.44
C GLY A 27 -14.01 -21.92 -36.60
N GLY A 28 -15.13 -21.21 -36.49
CA GLY A 28 -16.29 -21.61 -35.66
C GLY A 28 -16.12 -21.34 -34.16
N VAL A 29 -14.94 -20.80 -33.72
CA VAL A 29 -14.69 -20.49 -32.31
C VAL A 29 -14.81 -18.99 -32.08
N ALA A 30 -15.78 -18.56 -31.26
CA ALA A 30 -15.90 -17.20 -30.78
C ALA A 30 -15.02 -17.01 -29.52
N THR A 31 -14.03 -16.10 -29.59
CA THR A 31 -13.22 -15.71 -28.45
C THR A 31 -13.62 -14.31 -28.01
N ILE A 32 -14.07 -14.18 -26.76
CA ILE A 32 -14.53 -12.92 -26.18
C ILE A 32 -13.69 -12.62 -24.95
N VAL A 33 -13.12 -11.43 -24.86
CA VAL A 33 -12.46 -10.92 -23.67
C VAL A 33 -13.35 -9.86 -23.04
N ALA A 34 -13.75 -10.07 -21.79
CA ALA A 34 -14.63 -9.14 -21.07
C ALA A 34 -14.04 -8.72 -19.73
N ASP A 35 -14.34 -7.47 -19.36
CA ASP A 35 -13.93 -6.87 -18.09
C ASP A 35 -14.89 -7.31 -16.97
N ALA A 36 -14.36 -8.08 -16.04
CA ALA A 36 -15.04 -8.52 -14.82
C ALA A 36 -14.77 -7.62 -13.61
N GLY A 37 -14.13 -6.46 -13.80
CA GLY A 37 -13.81 -5.53 -12.74
C GLY A 37 -15.04 -5.15 -11.91
N GLY A 38 -14.92 -5.20 -10.57
CA GLY A 38 -16.00 -4.88 -9.64
C GLY A 38 -17.06 -5.96 -9.47
N LEU A 39 -16.97 -7.10 -10.18
CA LEU A 39 -17.88 -8.24 -10.01
C LEU A 39 -17.31 -9.24 -9.00
N ASP A 40 -18.18 -9.76 -8.12
CA ASP A 40 -17.85 -10.91 -7.30
C ASP A 40 -17.89 -12.23 -8.12
N LYS A 41 -17.53 -13.37 -7.50
CA LYS A 41 -17.49 -14.66 -8.19
C LYS A 41 -18.83 -15.04 -8.84
N ALA A 42 -19.96 -14.70 -8.20
CA ALA A 42 -21.28 -14.96 -8.74
C ALA A 42 -21.55 -14.08 -9.96
N GLY A 43 -21.24 -12.80 -9.90
CA GLY A 43 -21.34 -11.85 -11.01
C GLY A 43 -20.40 -12.19 -12.18
N GLN A 44 -19.17 -12.66 -11.89
CA GLN A 44 -18.24 -13.14 -12.93
C GLN A 44 -18.79 -14.36 -13.66
N LYS A 45 -19.34 -15.32 -12.92
CA LYS A 45 -19.96 -16.51 -13.49
C LYS A 45 -21.18 -16.14 -14.33
N ALA A 46 -22.05 -15.27 -13.84
CA ALA A 46 -23.22 -14.80 -14.58
C ALA A 46 -22.82 -14.08 -15.88
N LEU A 47 -21.81 -13.21 -15.84
CA LEU A 47 -21.25 -12.54 -17.02
C LEU A 47 -20.72 -13.55 -18.05
N GLU A 48 -19.94 -14.55 -17.58
CA GLU A 48 -19.40 -15.59 -18.44
C GLU A 48 -20.51 -16.40 -19.11
N GLU A 49 -21.52 -16.84 -18.34
CA GLU A 49 -22.65 -17.62 -18.84
C GLU A 49 -23.47 -16.81 -19.85
N THR A 50 -23.75 -15.53 -19.58
CA THR A 50 -24.49 -14.65 -20.48
C THR A 50 -23.75 -14.46 -21.80
N LEU A 51 -22.47 -14.14 -21.78
CA LEU A 51 -21.65 -13.94 -22.97
C LEU A 51 -21.48 -15.22 -23.77
N ARG A 52 -21.32 -16.37 -23.09
CA ARG A 52 -21.21 -17.68 -23.71
C ARG A 52 -22.51 -18.06 -24.45
N ALA A 53 -23.66 -17.92 -23.78
CA ALA A 53 -24.96 -18.21 -24.39
C ALA A 53 -25.24 -17.32 -25.60
N ALA A 54 -24.96 -16.02 -25.48
CA ALA A 54 -25.16 -15.09 -26.59
C ALA A 54 -24.23 -15.37 -27.78
N ALA A 55 -22.98 -15.75 -27.53
CA ALA A 55 -22.04 -16.10 -28.60
C ALA A 55 -22.47 -17.40 -29.33
N LEU A 56 -22.92 -18.42 -28.61
CA LEU A 56 -23.38 -19.68 -29.20
C LEU A 56 -24.69 -19.51 -29.99
N ALA A 57 -25.46 -18.46 -29.75
CA ALA A 57 -26.65 -18.13 -30.53
C ALA A 57 -26.36 -17.51 -31.91
N VAL A 58 -25.11 -17.12 -32.15
CA VAL A 58 -24.69 -16.53 -33.43
C VAL A 58 -24.44 -17.63 -34.45
N ALA A 59 -24.98 -17.46 -35.66
CA ALA A 59 -24.82 -18.43 -36.75
C ALA A 59 -23.31 -18.61 -37.08
N GLY A 60 -22.87 -19.86 -37.17
CA GLY A 60 -21.47 -20.19 -37.48
C GLY A 60 -20.54 -20.20 -36.27
N VAL A 61 -21.07 -20.10 -35.06
CA VAL A 61 -20.33 -20.31 -33.81
C VAL A 61 -20.61 -21.71 -33.25
N ASP A 62 -19.59 -22.54 -33.22
CA ASP A 62 -19.65 -23.91 -32.69
C ASP A 62 -19.12 -23.98 -31.24
N GLU A 63 -18.20 -23.08 -30.88
CA GLU A 63 -17.56 -22.99 -29.55
C GLU A 63 -17.43 -21.52 -29.12
N ALA A 64 -17.65 -21.25 -27.84
CA ALA A 64 -17.43 -19.92 -27.25
C ALA A 64 -16.43 -19.98 -26.10
N ARG A 65 -15.33 -19.25 -26.23
CA ARG A 65 -14.27 -19.06 -25.22
C ARG A 65 -14.37 -17.68 -24.63
N ILE A 66 -14.74 -17.62 -23.33
CA ILE A 66 -14.85 -16.36 -22.62
C ILE A 66 -13.64 -16.21 -21.70
N ALA A 67 -12.84 -15.18 -21.92
CA ALA A 67 -11.75 -14.78 -21.03
C ALA A 67 -12.19 -13.57 -20.22
N LEU A 68 -12.39 -13.76 -18.92
CA LEU A 68 -12.68 -12.68 -18.01
C LEU A 68 -11.38 -12.02 -17.54
N THR A 69 -11.25 -10.73 -17.80
CA THR A 69 -10.15 -9.91 -17.29
C THR A 69 -10.72 -8.97 -16.24
N ALA A 70 -10.22 -9.02 -15.03
CA ALA A 70 -10.41 -7.91 -14.10
C ALA A 70 -9.27 -6.93 -14.37
N ALA A 71 -9.58 -5.69 -14.77
CA ALA A 71 -8.60 -4.63 -14.69
C ALA A 71 -8.21 -4.52 -13.21
N GLN A 72 -7.06 -5.08 -12.84
CA GLN A 72 -6.49 -4.77 -11.55
C GLN A 72 -6.22 -3.27 -11.57
N VAL A 73 -6.83 -2.54 -10.64
CA VAL A 73 -6.43 -1.15 -10.39
C VAL A 73 -4.92 -1.22 -10.17
N ALA A 74 -4.16 -0.62 -11.10
CA ALA A 74 -2.72 -0.55 -10.95
C ALA A 74 -2.44 0.25 -9.69
N ARG A 75 -2.01 -0.44 -8.62
CA ARG A 75 -1.76 0.16 -7.32
C ARG A 75 -0.30 0.53 -7.21
N THR A 76 -0.06 1.77 -6.84
CA THR A 76 1.28 2.20 -6.49
C THR A 76 1.60 1.79 -5.07
N VAL A 77 2.61 0.95 -4.89
CA VAL A 77 3.05 0.48 -3.58
C VAL A 77 4.25 1.30 -3.13
N ILE A 78 4.19 1.86 -1.92
CA ILE A 78 5.29 2.58 -1.27
C ILE A 78 5.69 1.85 0.00
N ALA A 79 6.96 1.46 0.10
CA ALA A 79 7.50 0.84 1.29
C ALA A 79 7.98 1.90 2.29
N ILE A 80 7.58 1.78 3.55
CA ILE A 80 8.15 2.57 4.65
C ILE A 80 9.11 1.66 5.41
N GLY A 81 10.39 1.94 5.28
CA GLY A 81 11.47 1.15 5.85
C GLY A 81 12.24 1.88 6.94
N SER A 82 12.94 1.11 7.77
CA SER A 82 13.91 1.63 8.73
C SER A 82 15.03 0.61 8.95
N GLY A 83 16.21 1.08 9.26
CA GLY A 83 17.35 0.21 9.54
C GLY A 83 17.26 -0.50 10.89
N LYS A 84 16.54 0.07 11.86
CA LYS A 84 16.31 -0.50 13.20
C LYS A 84 14.89 -0.25 13.69
N GLY A 85 14.48 -0.99 14.75
CA GLY A 85 13.23 -0.76 15.45
C GLY A 85 13.26 0.51 16.32
N GLY A 86 12.06 1.00 16.71
CA GLY A 86 11.94 2.11 17.66
C GLY A 86 12.17 3.51 17.08
N VAL A 87 12.35 3.67 15.78
CA VAL A 87 12.53 4.99 15.13
C VAL A 87 11.21 5.71 14.79
N GLY A 88 10.06 5.12 15.14
CA GLY A 88 8.73 5.69 14.86
C GLY A 88 8.20 5.40 13.45
N LYS A 89 8.72 4.38 12.77
CA LYS A 89 8.30 3.96 11.43
C LYS A 89 6.78 3.75 11.32
N SER A 90 6.20 2.96 12.22
CA SER A 90 4.78 2.60 12.16
C SER A 90 3.86 3.79 12.45
N THR A 91 4.24 4.66 13.40
CA THR A 91 3.54 5.93 13.66
C THR A 91 3.58 6.85 12.44
N LEU A 92 4.76 6.94 11.76
CA LEU A 92 4.86 7.67 10.50
C LEU A 92 3.96 7.04 9.44
N SER A 93 3.99 5.72 9.28
CA SER A 93 3.21 5.00 8.25
C SER A 93 1.71 5.28 8.40
N ALA A 94 1.15 5.19 9.61
CA ALA A 94 -0.25 5.50 9.90
C ALA A 94 -0.62 6.95 9.55
N ASN A 95 0.13 7.91 10.10
CA ASN A 95 -0.15 9.33 9.91
C ASN A 95 0.07 9.77 8.46
N LEU A 96 1.10 9.26 7.78
CA LEU A 96 1.37 9.55 6.38
C LEU A 96 0.25 9.00 5.46
N ALA A 97 -0.23 7.78 5.72
CA ALA A 97 -1.36 7.20 4.98
C ALA A 97 -2.62 8.07 5.11
N ILE A 98 -2.93 8.54 6.33
CA ILE A 98 -4.06 9.43 6.59
C ILE A 98 -3.85 10.79 5.91
N ALA A 99 -2.66 11.37 5.99
CA ALA A 99 -2.36 12.65 5.32
C ALA A 99 -2.50 12.56 3.80
N LEU A 100 -2.08 11.44 3.19
CA LEU A 100 -2.28 11.15 1.76
C LEU A 100 -3.76 11.01 1.41
N ALA A 101 -4.56 10.36 2.27
CA ALA A 101 -6.00 10.26 2.08
C ALA A 101 -6.68 11.63 2.15
N ARG A 102 -6.29 12.48 3.10
CA ARG A 102 -6.76 13.87 3.19
C ARG A 102 -6.34 14.74 2.02
N ALA A 103 -5.22 14.38 1.35
CA ALA A 103 -4.81 14.98 0.07
C ALA A 103 -5.58 14.43 -1.14
N GLY A 104 -6.65 13.65 -0.94
CA GLY A 104 -7.55 13.15 -1.98
C GLY A 104 -7.15 11.83 -2.61
N LYS A 105 -6.12 11.13 -2.09
CA LYS A 105 -5.73 9.81 -2.58
C LYS A 105 -6.56 8.70 -1.92
N LYS A 106 -6.84 7.62 -2.66
CA LYS A 106 -7.46 6.41 -2.10
C LYS A 106 -6.36 5.50 -1.58
N VAL A 107 -6.21 5.44 -0.25
CA VAL A 107 -5.04 4.85 0.41
C VAL A 107 -5.40 3.57 1.14
N GLY A 108 -4.55 2.55 0.95
CA GLY A 108 -4.47 1.37 1.79
C GLY A 108 -3.18 1.38 2.61
N LEU A 109 -3.23 0.84 3.83
CA LEU A 109 -2.09 0.66 4.72
C LEU A 109 -1.94 -0.82 5.07
N ILE A 110 -0.76 -1.38 4.80
CA ILE A 110 -0.38 -2.75 5.14
C ILE A 110 0.59 -2.70 6.31
N ASP A 111 0.21 -3.31 7.43
CA ASP A 111 1.11 -3.58 8.54
C ASP A 111 1.79 -4.93 8.31
N ALA A 112 3.02 -4.86 7.85
CA ALA A 112 3.85 -6.02 7.53
C ALA A 112 4.85 -6.36 8.62
N ASP A 113 4.79 -5.71 9.80
CA ASP A 113 5.68 -6.01 10.91
C ASP A 113 5.24 -7.31 11.62
N VAL A 114 5.91 -8.42 11.27
CA VAL A 114 5.61 -9.75 11.82
C VAL A 114 5.95 -9.90 13.31
N TYR A 115 6.81 -9.02 13.83
CA TYR A 115 7.31 -9.10 15.20
C TYR A 115 6.52 -8.23 16.16
N GLY A 116 5.97 -7.12 15.70
CA GLY A 116 5.25 -6.18 16.53
C GLY A 116 4.20 -5.40 15.73
N PRO A 117 3.15 -6.10 15.20
CA PRO A 117 2.12 -5.43 14.44
C PRO A 117 1.43 -4.39 15.34
N SER A 118 1.44 -3.12 14.91
CA SER A 118 1.02 -1.99 15.73
C SER A 118 -0.08 -1.13 15.11
N GLN A 119 -0.38 -1.32 13.82
CA GLN A 119 -1.34 -0.47 13.13
C GLN A 119 -2.77 -0.51 13.71
N PRO A 120 -3.31 -1.66 14.18
CA PRO A 120 -4.61 -1.66 14.85
C PRO A 120 -4.67 -0.73 16.06
N THR A 121 -3.62 -0.76 16.91
CA THR A 121 -3.52 0.13 18.08
C THR A 121 -3.38 1.58 17.66
N LEU A 122 -2.47 1.90 16.71
CA LEU A 122 -2.24 3.25 16.22
C LEU A 122 -3.47 3.88 15.56
N LEU A 123 -4.34 3.06 14.96
CA LEU A 123 -5.58 3.48 14.31
C LEU A 123 -6.82 3.34 15.21
N GLY A 124 -6.65 2.91 16.46
CA GLY A 124 -7.76 2.73 17.41
C GLY A 124 -8.84 1.77 16.91
N SER A 125 -8.45 0.68 16.26
CA SER A 125 -9.41 -0.24 15.63
C SER A 125 -9.14 -1.69 16.01
N ASP A 126 -10.08 -2.27 16.75
CA ASP A 126 -10.10 -3.70 17.11
C ASP A 126 -10.81 -4.56 16.06
N ALA A 127 -11.25 -3.96 14.96
CA ALA A 127 -11.98 -4.66 13.91
C ALA A 127 -11.09 -5.72 13.26
N LYS A 128 -11.65 -6.92 13.09
CA LYS A 128 -10.95 -8.03 12.43
C LYS A 128 -11.17 -7.96 10.93
N ALA A 129 -10.13 -8.31 10.17
CA ALA A 129 -10.26 -8.51 8.75
C ALA A 129 -11.24 -9.66 8.46
N THR A 130 -12.11 -9.47 7.50
CA THR A 130 -13.00 -10.51 6.99
C THR A 130 -12.44 -11.08 5.69
N ALA A 131 -13.02 -12.18 5.20
CA ALA A 131 -12.66 -12.73 3.91
C ALA A 131 -13.90 -12.80 3.00
N LYS A 132 -13.72 -12.42 1.74
CA LYS A 132 -14.69 -12.58 0.67
C LYS A 132 -13.98 -13.21 -0.53
N ASP A 133 -14.53 -14.25 -1.11
CA ASP A 133 -13.95 -14.93 -2.29
C ASP A 133 -12.48 -15.33 -2.13
N ASP A 134 -12.10 -15.87 -0.96
CA ASP A 134 -10.74 -16.24 -0.55
C ASP A 134 -9.74 -15.08 -0.44
N ARG A 135 -10.22 -13.83 -0.53
CA ARG A 135 -9.41 -12.62 -0.34
C ARG A 135 -9.78 -11.92 0.96
N LEU A 136 -8.77 -11.37 1.63
CA LEU A 136 -9.01 -10.54 2.80
C LEU A 136 -9.67 -9.23 2.37
N VAL A 137 -10.62 -8.76 3.19
CA VAL A 137 -11.27 -7.46 3.03
C VAL A 137 -10.69 -6.52 4.09
N PRO A 138 -10.05 -5.41 3.67
CA PRO A 138 -9.48 -4.45 4.59
C PRO A 138 -10.51 -3.77 5.49
N VAL A 139 -10.07 -3.38 6.66
CA VAL A 139 -10.85 -2.59 7.61
C VAL A 139 -10.69 -1.10 7.29
N ALA A 140 -11.77 -0.33 7.44
CA ALA A 140 -11.73 1.12 7.27
C ALA A 140 -11.48 1.82 8.61
N ALA A 141 -10.55 2.77 8.64
CA ALA A 141 -10.29 3.67 9.77
C ALA A 141 -9.73 5.00 9.27
N HIS A 142 -10.14 6.11 9.86
CA HIS A 142 -9.63 7.46 9.56
C HIS A 142 -9.52 7.81 8.07
N GLY A 143 -10.46 7.34 7.24
CA GLY A 143 -10.47 7.61 5.79
C GLY A 143 -9.51 6.76 4.95
N ILE A 144 -8.84 5.78 5.55
CA ILE A 144 -8.01 4.79 4.86
C ILE A 144 -8.58 3.38 5.04
N LYS A 145 -8.12 2.46 4.20
CA LYS A 145 -8.31 1.02 4.40
C LYS A 145 -7.02 0.44 4.98
N PHE A 146 -7.09 -0.49 5.94
CA PHE A 146 -5.87 -1.12 6.45
C PHE A 146 -6.04 -2.62 6.71
N LEU A 147 -4.93 -3.32 6.63
CA LEU A 147 -4.76 -4.70 7.06
C LEU A 147 -3.47 -4.84 7.87
N SER A 148 -3.53 -5.61 8.93
CA SER A 148 -2.40 -5.93 9.78
C SER A 148 -2.26 -7.43 9.97
N LEU A 149 -1.04 -7.91 10.06
CA LEU A 149 -0.78 -9.28 10.50
C LEU A 149 -1.37 -9.56 11.88
N GLY A 150 -1.45 -8.54 12.75
CA GLY A 150 -2.08 -8.64 14.05
C GLY A 150 -3.57 -8.99 14.00
N GLN A 151 -4.27 -8.65 12.92
CA GLN A 151 -5.69 -9.01 12.73
C GLN A 151 -5.90 -10.49 12.38
N LEU A 152 -4.87 -11.17 11.88
CA LEU A 152 -4.90 -12.58 11.48
C LEU A 152 -4.57 -13.54 12.62
N VAL A 153 -4.20 -12.99 13.78
CA VAL A 153 -3.75 -13.74 14.94
C VAL A 153 -4.75 -13.58 16.08
N SER A 154 -4.99 -14.65 16.83
CA SER A 154 -5.80 -14.56 18.05
C SER A 154 -5.04 -13.77 19.13
N PRO A 155 -5.70 -12.87 19.89
CA PRO A 155 -5.07 -12.12 20.96
C PRO A 155 -4.35 -13.04 21.96
N GLY A 156 -3.14 -12.66 22.37
CA GLY A 156 -2.35 -13.40 23.37
C GLY A 156 -1.55 -14.60 22.84
N HIS A 157 -1.66 -14.94 21.56
CA HIS A 157 -0.81 -15.97 20.96
C HIS A 157 0.39 -15.32 20.24
N ALA A 158 1.59 -15.53 20.78
CA ALA A 158 2.81 -15.27 20.05
C ALA A 158 2.92 -16.29 18.91
N LEU A 159 2.67 -15.87 17.68
CA LEU A 159 2.97 -16.73 16.54
C LEU A 159 4.47 -16.68 16.29
N ALA A 160 5.10 -17.83 16.45
CA ALA A 160 6.46 -18.02 15.94
C ALA A 160 6.39 -18.08 14.39
N TRP A 161 6.26 -16.92 13.77
CA TRP A 161 6.31 -16.79 12.31
C TRP A 161 7.68 -17.30 11.83
N ARG A 162 7.70 -18.46 11.19
CA ARG A 162 8.89 -18.95 10.51
C ARG A 162 8.81 -18.56 9.04
N GLY A 163 9.92 -18.15 8.45
CA GLY A 163 10.07 -17.59 7.11
C GLY A 163 8.93 -17.83 6.10
N PRO A 164 8.65 -19.08 5.65
CA PRO A 164 7.61 -19.32 4.64
C PRO A 164 6.19 -18.97 5.11
N MET A 165 5.86 -19.16 6.39
CA MET A 165 4.52 -18.81 6.92
C MET A 165 4.31 -17.30 6.98
N ALA A 166 5.33 -16.56 7.43
CA ALA A 166 5.28 -15.09 7.45
C ALA A 166 5.10 -14.54 6.03
N THR A 167 5.86 -15.07 5.07
CA THR A 167 5.74 -14.71 3.65
C THR A 167 4.33 -14.99 3.12
N GLY A 168 3.76 -16.16 3.39
CA GLY A 168 2.41 -16.51 2.95
C GLY A 168 1.33 -15.58 3.52
N ALA A 169 1.45 -15.20 4.80
CA ALA A 169 0.53 -14.27 5.43
C ALA A 169 0.67 -12.84 4.86
N LEU A 170 1.91 -12.37 4.67
CA LEU A 170 2.19 -11.07 4.05
C LEU A 170 1.62 -10.98 2.63
N MET A 171 1.74 -12.05 1.84
CA MET A 171 1.16 -12.09 0.49
C MET A 171 -0.37 -11.96 0.50
N LYS A 172 -1.06 -12.56 1.47
CA LYS A 172 -2.51 -12.40 1.64
C LYS A 172 -2.90 -10.94 1.93
N LEU A 173 -2.05 -10.18 2.64
CA LEU A 173 -2.30 -8.74 2.86
C LEU A 173 -2.11 -7.95 1.57
N VAL A 174 -1.05 -8.22 0.81
CA VAL A 174 -0.78 -7.52 -0.46
C VAL A 174 -1.85 -7.82 -1.51
N GLU A 175 -2.31 -9.09 -1.60
CA GLU A 175 -3.27 -9.59 -2.58
C GLU A 175 -4.73 -9.42 -2.14
N ALA A 176 -4.98 -8.76 -1.00
CA ALA A 176 -6.31 -8.51 -0.46
C ALA A 176 -7.21 -7.71 -1.42
N ASP A 177 -8.49 -7.70 -1.14
CA ASP A 177 -9.45 -6.90 -1.89
C ASP A 177 -9.40 -5.43 -1.43
N TRP A 178 -8.39 -4.72 -1.92
CA TRP A 178 -8.20 -3.29 -1.63
C TRP A 178 -9.22 -2.38 -2.34
N GLY A 179 -10.11 -2.97 -3.17
CA GLY A 179 -11.14 -2.22 -3.90
C GLY A 179 -10.54 -1.10 -4.76
N ASP A 180 -10.94 0.13 -4.50
CA ASP A 180 -10.55 1.33 -5.23
C ASP A 180 -9.25 2.01 -4.73
N ALA A 181 -8.52 1.40 -3.79
CA ALA A 181 -7.25 1.95 -3.33
C ALA A 181 -6.24 2.08 -4.50
N GLU A 182 -5.71 3.27 -4.68
CA GLU A 182 -4.72 3.63 -5.70
C GLU A 182 -3.29 3.51 -5.18
N LEU A 183 -3.13 3.81 -3.88
CA LEU A 183 -1.85 3.87 -3.20
C LEU A 183 -1.85 2.90 -2.01
N LEU A 184 -0.85 2.03 -1.93
CA LEU A 184 -0.64 1.14 -0.79
C LEU A 184 0.64 1.54 -0.06
N ILE A 185 0.50 1.96 1.19
CA ILE A 185 1.62 2.18 2.11
C ILE A 185 1.89 0.86 2.82
N VAL A 186 3.13 0.39 2.76
CA VAL A 186 3.57 -0.84 3.43
C VAL A 186 4.49 -0.49 4.59
N ASP A 187 4.01 -0.67 5.81
CA ASP A 187 4.79 -0.56 7.03
C ASP A 187 5.66 -1.81 7.18
N MET A 188 6.93 -1.70 6.77
CA MET A 188 7.87 -2.83 6.67
C MET A 188 8.32 -3.30 8.06
N PRO A 189 8.71 -4.56 8.24
CA PRO A 189 9.47 -4.96 9.43
C PRO A 189 10.75 -4.12 9.57
N PRO A 190 11.28 -3.91 10.77
CA PRO A 190 12.56 -3.21 10.93
C PRO A 190 13.75 -4.05 10.46
N GLY A 191 14.84 -3.38 10.07
CA GLY A 191 16.10 -4.03 9.68
C GLY A 191 16.22 -4.30 8.18
N THR A 192 17.06 -5.29 7.81
CA THR A 192 17.45 -5.60 6.41
C THR A 192 17.51 -7.11 6.15
N GLY A 193 16.66 -7.90 6.81
CA GLY A 193 16.68 -9.36 6.74
C GLY A 193 15.84 -9.97 5.60
N ASP A 194 15.71 -11.29 5.62
CA ASP A 194 15.05 -12.07 4.55
C ASP A 194 13.56 -11.73 4.38
N VAL A 195 12.87 -11.35 5.46
CA VAL A 195 11.45 -10.97 5.40
C VAL A 195 11.27 -9.71 4.58
N GLN A 196 12.13 -8.69 4.80
CA GLN A 196 12.12 -7.46 4.01
C GLN A 196 12.43 -7.74 2.54
N LEU A 197 13.47 -8.53 2.24
CA LEU A 197 13.83 -8.90 0.86
C LEU A 197 12.66 -9.58 0.16
N THR A 198 12.03 -10.54 0.82
CA THR A 198 10.88 -11.26 0.25
C THR A 198 9.70 -10.32 -0.01
N LEU A 199 9.41 -9.42 0.94
CA LEU A 199 8.32 -8.46 0.78
C LEU A 199 8.59 -7.48 -0.37
N ILE A 200 9.82 -6.97 -0.50
CA ILE A 200 10.23 -6.10 -1.61
C ILE A 200 10.05 -6.82 -2.95
N GLN A 201 10.53 -8.06 -3.06
CA GLN A 201 10.43 -8.84 -4.30
C GLN A 201 8.99 -9.14 -4.70
N LYS A 202 8.11 -9.36 -3.75
CA LYS A 202 6.71 -9.74 -3.97
C LYS A 202 5.78 -8.55 -4.13
N ALA A 203 5.89 -7.55 -3.27
CA ALA A 203 5.07 -6.34 -3.33
C ALA A 203 5.51 -5.37 -4.43
N ARG A 204 6.78 -5.47 -4.89
CA ARG A 204 7.39 -4.64 -5.96
C ARG A 204 7.07 -3.16 -5.76
N PRO A 205 7.53 -2.55 -4.66
CA PRO A 205 7.23 -1.15 -4.40
C PRO A 205 7.78 -0.26 -5.52
N ALA A 206 6.98 0.73 -5.92
CA ALA A 206 7.39 1.78 -6.85
C ALA A 206 8.45 2.70 -6.22
N GLY A 207 8.55 2.70 -4.90
CA GLY A 207 9.59 3.41 -4.18
C GLY A 207 9.55 3.14 -2.68
N ALA A 208 10.56 3.63 -1.98
CA ALA A 208 10.71 3.48 -0.54
C ALA A 208 10.97 4.82 0.15
N VAL A 209 10.40 5.00 1.35
CA VAL A 209 10.74 6.06 2.29
C VAL A 209 11.47 5.45 3.47
N ILE A 210 12.61 6.01 3.85
CA ILE A 210 13.40 5.51 4.98
C ILE A 210 13.24 6.45 6.17
N VAL A 211 12.90 5.87 7.33
CA VAL A 211 12.75 6.59 8.59
C VAL A 211 13.97 6.37 9.47
N SER A 212 14.54 7.44 9.97
CA SER A 212 15.65 7.39 10.93
C SER A 212 15.53 8.48 11.99
N THR A 213 16.26 8.32 13.09
CA THR A 213 16.46 9.35 14.08
C THR A 213 17.85 10.00 13.89
N PRO A 214 18.12 11.21 14.42
CA PRO A 214 19.38 11.92 14.20
C PRO A 214 20.63 11.21 14.71
N GLN A 215 20.49 10.22 15.60
CA GLN A 215 21.59 9.52 16.26
C GLN A 215 22.48 8.76 15.25
N ASP A 216 23.81 8.80 15.43
CA ASP A 216 24.80 8.16 14.55
C ASP A 216 24.52 6.66 14.30
N LEU A 217 24.17 5.89 15.34
CA LEU A 217 23.84 4.48 15.20
C LEU A 217 22.61 4.28 14.29
N SER A 218 21.62 5.16 14.38
CA SER A 218 20.43 5.11 13.50
C SER A 218 20.79 5.43 12.06
N LEU A 219 21.73 6.36 11.84
CA LEU A 219 22.20 6.73 10.50
C LEU A 219 22.96 5.58 9.83
N ILE A 220 23.78 4.84 10.58
CA ILE A 220 24.46 3.64 10.06
C ILE A 220 23.42 2.62 9.56
N ASP A 221 22.38 2.36 10.35
CA ASP A 221 21.35 1.41 9.99
C ASP A 221 20.45 1.93 8.85
N ALA A 222 20.19 3.24 8.80
CA ALA A 222 19.47 3.86 7.68
C ALA A 222 20.24 3.72 6.36
N ARG A 223 21.57 3.88 6.37
CA ARG A 223 22.42 3.65 5.20
C ARG A 223 22.31 2.20 4.69
N ARG A 224 22.25 1.22 5.60
CA ARG A 224 22.04 -0.19 5.25
C ARG A 224 20.66 -0.42 4.63
N ALA A 225 19.61 0.23 5.16
CA ALA A 225 18.26 0.14 4.59
C ALA A 225 18.20 0.76 3.18
N ILE A 226 18.84 1.92 2.97
CA ILE A 226 18.94 2.55 1.64
C ILE A 226 19.67 1.63 0.65
N ASP A 227 20.78 1.01 1.07
CA ASP A 227 21.54 0.07 0.24
C ASP A 227 20.72 -1.17 -0.14
N LEU A 228 19.91 -1.70 0.78
CA LEU A 228 19.00 -2.81 0.52
C LEU A 228 18.01 -2.48 -0.60
N PHE A 229 17.33 -1.33 -0.54
CA PHE A 229 16.39 -0.92 -1.58
C PHE A 229 17.08 -0.67 -2.92
N ARG A 230 18.26 -0.07 -2.93
CA ARG A 230 19.08 0.10 -4.14
C ARG A 230 19.47 -1.23 -4.78
N LYS A 231 19.94 -2.20 -3.98
CA LYS A 231 20.28 -3.55 -4.44
C LYS A 231 19.10 -4.33 -5.00
N THR A 232 17.90 -4.00 -4.56
CA THR A 232 16.65 -4.60 -5.05
C THR A 232 16.00 -3.78 -6.16
N SER A 233 16.70 -2.78 -6.70
CA SER A 233 16.22 -1.87 -7.77
C SER A 233 14.94 -1.12 -7.42
N VAL A 234 14.72 -0.83 -6.12
CA VAL A 234 13.61 0.01 -5.65
C VAL A 234 14.14 1.43 -5.41
N PRO A 235 13.59 2.45 -6.08
CA PRO A 235 13.98 3.84 -5.86
C PRO A 235 13.75 4.26 -4.40
N VAL A 236 14.73 4.94 -3.79
CA VAL A 236 14.52 5.58 -2.49
C VAL A 236 13.96 6.99 -2.75
N LEU A 237 12.66 7.16 -2.52
CA LEU A 237 11.93 8.42 -2.73
C LEU A 237 12.40 9.52 -1.76
N GLY A 238 12.93 9.11 -0.63
CA GLY A 238 13.56 10.02 0.31
C GLY A 238 13.67 9.46 1.71
N VAL A 239 14.21 10.28 2.59
CA VAL A 239 14.39 9.97 4.01
C VAL A 239 13.65 10.98 4.88
N VAL A 240 13.15 10.50 6.03
CA VAL A 240 12.50 11.32 7.07
C VAL A 240 13.31 11.23 8.35
N GLU A 241 13.63 12.39 8.92
CA GLU A 241 14.24 12.52 10.23
C GLU A 241 13.15 12.61 11.30
N ASN A 242 13.02 11.58 12.10
CA ASN A 242 12.05 11.54 13.18
C ASN A 242 12.74 11.79 14.54
N MET A 243 11.97 12.29 15.51
CA MET A 243 12.44 12.61 16.87
C MET A 243 13.53 13.70 16.88
N ALA A 244 13.47 14.65 15.95
CA ALA A 244 14.40 15.77 15.86
C ALA A 244 13.78 17.02 16.48
N GLY A 245 14.37 17.48 17.58
CA GLY A 245 13.82 18.55 18.40
C GLY A 245 12.72 18.06 19.36
N TYR A 246 12.71 18.60 20.55
CA TYR A 246 11.69 18.40 21.58
C TYR A 246 11.33 19.74 22.18
N ALA A 247 10.10 20.18 22.00
CA ALA A 247 9.57 21.36 22.67
C ALA A 247 9.04 20.95 24.05
N CYS A 248 9.61 21.53 25.10
CA CYS A 248 9.19 21.29 26.47
C CYS A 248 7.72 21.73 26.66
N PRO A 249 6.80 20.85 27.09
CA PRO A 249 5.39 21.21 27.26
C PRO A 249 5.14 22.22 28.39
N HIS A 250 6.11 22.46 29.27
CA HIS A 250 6.00 23.39 30.39
C HIS A 250 6.51 24.80 30.09
N CYS A 251 7.65 24.90 29.39
CA CYS A 251 8.28 26.22 29.13
C CYS A 251 8.40 26.57 27.64
N GLY A 252 8.13 25.63 26.74
CA GLY A 252 8.26 25.82 25.29
C GLY A 252 9.69 25.81 24.77
N GLU A 253 10.71 25.66 25.65
CA GLU A 253 12.11 25.60 25.24
C GLU A 253 12.34 24.35 24.37
N VAL A 254 13.03 24.56 23.23
CA VAL A 254 13.36 23.48 22.30
C VAL A 254 14.74 22.94 22.61
N SER A 255 14.84 21.63 22.78
CA SER A 255 16.09 20.88 22.96
C SER A 255 16.19 19.74 21.98
N ASP A 256 17.38 19.22 21.75
CA ASP A 256 17.67 18.13 20.80
C ASP A 256 18.19 16.88 21.55
N PRO A 257 17.34 16.15 22.30
CA PRO A 257 17.80 15.03 23.13
C PRO A 257 18.43 13.89 22.31
N PHE A 258 18.10 13.78 21.03
CA PHE A 258 18.68 12.83 20.10
C PHE A 258 19.57 13.48 19.01
N GLY A 259 19.84 14.77 19.12
CA GLY A 259 20.47 15.58 18.07
C GLY A 259 19.47 16.01 16.99
N SER A 260 19.95 16.72 15.97
CA SER A 260 19.18 17.16 14.81
C SER A 260 20.06 17.33 13.57
N GLY A 261 19.48 17.19 12.36
CA GLY A 261 20.16 17.42 11.09
C GLY A 261 21.03 16.27 10.59
N GLY A 262 21.24 15.20 11.39
CA GLY A 262 22.08 14.08 10.98
C GLY A 262 21.53 13.32 9.78
N VAL A 263 20.21 13.11 9.72
CA VAL A 263 19.57 12.42 8.58
C VAL A 263 19.60 13.29 7.32
N GLU A 264 19.39 14.59 7.46
CA GLU A 264 19.48 15.54 6.33
C GLU A 264 20.88 15.58 5.73
N ALA A 265 21.93 15.65 6.56
CA ALA A 265 23.31 15.58 6.12
C ALA A 265 23.62 14.24 5.41
N ALA A 266 23.19 13.12 6.01
CA ALA A 266 23.36 11.81 5.41
C ALA A 266 22.59 11.65 4.07
N ALA A 267 21.42 12.27 3.95
CA ALA A 267 20.66 12.31 2.70
C ALA A 267 21.44 12.99 1.58
N ALA A 268 22.04 14.17 1.88
CA ALA A 268 22.86 14.90 0.93
C ALA A 268 24.08 14.09 0.47
N GLU A 269 24.79 13.45 1.40
CA GLU A 269 25.94 12.57 1.08
C GLU A 269 25.55 11.38 0.20
N LEU A 270 24.38 10.80 0.43
CA LEU A 270 23.90 9.63 -0.29
C LEU A 270 23.15 9.96 -1.59
N GLY A 271 22.94 11.25 -1.88
CA GLY A 271 22.17 11.67 -3.05
C GLY A 271 20.72 11.18 -3.03
N VAL A 272 20.08 11.20 -1.84
CA VAL A 272 18.66 10.89 -1.67
C VAL A 272 17.91 12.15 -1.19
N ALA A 273 16.63 12.27 -1.55
CA ALA A 273 15.83 13.42 -1.13
C ALA A 273 15.60 13.43 0.39
N PHE A 274 15.68 14.60 1.02
CA PHE A 274 15.23 14.83 2.39
C PHE A 274 13.77 15.29 2.39
N LEU A 275 12.86 14.41 2.82
CA LEU A 275 11.43 14.71 2.79
C LEU A 275 11.01 15.63 3.92
N GLY A 276 11.68 15.55 5.07
CA GLY A 276 11.40 16.44 6.19
C GLY A 276 11.77 15.86 7.53
N ARG A 277 11.39 16.63 8.54
CA ARG A 277 11.72 16.38 9.95
C ARG A 277 10.44 16.38 10.77
N LEU A 278 10.34 15.45 11.72
CA LEU A 278 9.27 15.39 12.71
C LEU A 278 9.88 15.53 14.11
N PRO A 279 9.30 16.35 14.98
CA PRO A 279 9.78 16.49 16.34
C PRO A 279 9.49 15.26 17.19
N LEU A 280 10.23 15.09 18.27
CA LEU A 280 9.80 14.28 19.40
C LEU A 280 8.64 15.01 20.08
N SER A 281 7.43 14.46 20.00
CA SER A 281 6.20 15.10 20.51
C SER A 281 5.51 14.21 21.54
N LEU A 282 5.22 14.77 22.70
CA LEU A 282 4.41 14.10 23.72
C LEU A 282 2.99 13.84 23.20
N ALA A 283 2.40 14.84 22.51
CA ALA A 283 1.07 14.73 21.92
C ALA A 283 1.01 13.60 20.88
N LEU A 284 2.03 13.45 20.03
CA LEU A 284 2.10 12.36 19.06
C LEU A 284 2.18 10.99 19.75
N ARG A 285 2.94 10.86 20.85
CA ARG A 285 3.03 9.63 21.61
C ARG A 285 1.67 9.28 22.25
N GLU A 286 1.03 10.24 22.94
CA GLU A 286 -0.26 10.04 23.60
C GLU A 286 -1.38 9.73 22.59
N ALA A 287 -1.42 10.42 21.47
CA ALA A 287 -2.36 10.15 20.39
C ALA A 287 -2.14 8.74 19.78
N SER A 288 -0.88 8.31 19.63
CA SER A 288 -0.54 6.96 19.16
C SER A 288 -1.02 5.87 20.11
N ASP A 289 -0.83 6.06 21.43
CA ASP A 289 -1.30 5.13 22.46
C ASP A 289 -2.84 5.08 22.54
N ALA A 290 -3.49 6.22 22.28
CA ALA A 290 -4.95 6.36 22.29
C ALA A 290 -5.64 5.89 21.00
N GLY A 291 -4.88 5.58 19.95
CA GLY A 291 -5.42 5.23 18.62
C GLY A 291 -6.11 6.38 17.91
N THR A 292 -5.64 7.60 18.14
CA THR A 292 -6.18 8.85 17.56
C THR A 292 -5.11 9.59 16.75
N PRO A 293 -4.76 9.11 15.54
CA PRO A 293 -3.66 9.67 14.76
C PRO A 293 -3.77 11.18 14.55
N LEU A 294 -2.70 11.93 14.83
CA LEU A 294 -2.72 13.40 14.73
C LEU A 294 -2.98 13.90 13.30
N ALA A 295 -2.58 13.14 12.28
CA ALA A 295 -2.86 13.49 10.89
C ALA A 295 -4.36 13.47 10.54
N ALA A 296 -5.22 12.85 11.35
CA ALA A 296 -6.67 12.88 11.18
C ALA A 296 -7.30 14.18 11.70
N GLY A 297 -6.59 14.90 12.59
CA GLY A 297 -7.02 16.16 13.19
C GLY A 297 -6.48 17.39 12.47
N GLU A 298 -6.35 18.46 13.24
CA GLU A 298 -5.78 19.75 12.85
C GLU A 298 -4.60 20.09 13.75
N GLY A 299 -3.79 21.09 13.39
CA GLY A 299 -2.65 21.57 14.17
C GLY A 299 -1.31 21.33 13.49
N ALA A 300 -0.23 21.72 14.19
CA ALA A 300 1.12 21.75 13.64
C ALA A 300 1.64 20.37 13.22
N GLU A 301 1.35 19.34 14.02
CA GLU A 301 1.75 17.96 13.71
C GLU A 301 0.99 17.42 12.49
N SER A 302 -0.32 17.69 12.39
CA SER A 302 -1.12 17.33 11.21
C SER A 302 -0.56 17.98 9.94
N GLU A 303 -0.19 19.27 10.01
CA GLU A 303 0.40 19.97 8.88
C GLU A 303 1.80 19.44 8.53
N ALA A 304 2.59 19.01 9.53
CA ALA A 304 3.88 18.37 9.27
C ALA A 304 3.72 17.07 8.46
N PHE A 305 2.75 16.22 8.79
CA PHE A 305 2.44 15.04 8.01
C PHE A 305 1.87 15.38 6.62
N ALA A 306 1.06 16.42 6.50
CA ALA A 306 0.56 16.90 5.21
C ALA A 306 1.70 17.41 4.32
N ALA A 307 2.68 18.09 4.88
CA ALA A 307 3.88 18.53 4.17
C ALA A 307 4.73 17.36 3.67
N LEU A 308 4.91 16.32 4.52
CA LEU A 308 5.59 15.09 4.12
C LEU A 308 4.83 14.37 2.98
N ALA A 309 3.50 14.30 3.07
CA ALA A 309 2.67 13.68 2.03
C ALA A 309 2.82 14.38 0.68
N ARG A 310 2.81 15.73 0.67
CA ARG A 310 3.03 16.52 -0.56
C ARG A 310 4.41 16.25 -1.19
N LYS A 311 5.48 16.23 -0.37
CA LYS A 311 6.83 15.95 -0.86
C LYS A 311 6.98 14.51 -1.36
N LEU A 312 6.33 13.55 -0.69
CA LEU A 312 6.33 12.17 -1.14
C LEU A 312 5.65 12.01 -2.49
N LEU A 313 4.49 12.64 -2.70
CA LEU A 313 3.79 12.60 -3.99
C LEU A 313 4.65 13.21 -5.10
N ALA A 314 5.29 14.36 -4.86
CA ALA A 314 6.20 14.98 -5.82
C ALA A 314 7.41 14.07 -6.15
N ALA A 315 7.99 13.41 -5.15
CA ALA A 315 9.11 12.48 -5.37
C ALA A 315 8.67 11.22 -6.16
N LEU A 316 7.44 10.77 -5.95
CA LEU A 316 6.87 9.64 -6.68
C LEU A 316 6.63 9.97 -8.16
N ASP A 317 6.10 11.16 -8.47
CA ASP A 317 5.89 11.62 -9.84
C ASP A 317 7.21 11.72 -10.62
N ILE A 318 8.28 12.20 -9.97
CA ILE A 318 9.64 12.26 -10.57
C ILE A 318 10.19 10.84 -10.83
N ALA A 319 9.97 9.90 -9.94
CA ALA A 319 10.47 8.53 -10.08
C ALA A 319 9.72 7.71 -11.14
N ALA A 320 8.51 8.13 -11.51
CA ALA A 320 7.68 7.48 -12.53
C ALA A 320 7.90 8.06 -13.94
N ALA A 321 8.55 9.23 -14.05
CA ALA A 321 8.87 9.91 -15.32
C ALA A 321 10.19 9.41 -15.92
#